data_6dc8567f06cfb69ca02542189a24bd8c
#
_entry.id   6dc8567f06cfb69ca02542189a24bd8c
#
_cell.length_a   1.000
_cell.length_b   1.000
_cell.length_c   1.000
_cell.angle_alpha   90.00
_cell.angle_beta   90.00
_cell.angle_gamma   90.00
#
_symmetry.space_group_name_H-M   'P 1'
#
loop_
_entity.id
_entity.type
_entity.pdbx_description
1 polymer ?
#
loop_
_entity_poly.entity_id
_entity_poly.type
_entity_poly.pdbx_seq_one_letter_code
_entity_poly.pdbx_strand_id
1 'polypeptide(L)'
;MKTDVIINRDCLMALRELPTDSVHCCVTSPPYYALRDYGMDAQIGREDTPEEYIKRLVAVFHELKRILRPDGTFWLNIADTYCGTGSKGSYTDPKNPKGRNGQSVSIARTAAGCKQKDLIGIPWLLAFALRADGWYLRSDIIWCKANPMPESCKDRPSRCYEHVFLLTKSKQYFYDAAAIAEPIAPTSAARYRGGRSANSKYSSEVPGQGKVQNINKARSGGYYDDALIPTTRNKRDVWHINTVPYKGGHFATFPPKLAETCILAGCPKGGIVIDPFFGSGTTGLAAQALGRCYIGIELNVDYCALARARIGGEKG
;
A
#
# COMPACT_ATOMS: atom_id res chain seq x y z
N MET A 1 1.68 25.39 7.24
CA MET A 1 2.62 24.29 7.00
C MET A 1 3.08 24.35 5.54
N LYS A 2 4.38 24.21 5.28
CA LYS A 2 4.90 24.12 3.90
C LYS A 2 4.47 22.79 3.27
N THR A 3 4.04 22.82 2.02
CA THR A 3 3.76 21.64 1.18
C THR A 3 4.67 21.62 -0.04
N ASP A 4 4.65 20.52 -0.78
CA ASP A 4 5.50 20.27 -1.95
C ASP A 4 6.98 20.34 -1.59
N VAL A 5 7.29 19.66 -0.47
CA VAL A 5 8.63 19.66 0.14
C VAL A 5 9.13 18.26 0.39
N ILE A 6 10.46 18.11 0.33
CA ILE A 6 11.18 16.91 0.74
C ILE A 6 12.06 17.27 1.93
N ILE A 7 11.78 16.65 3.06
CA ILE A 7 12.48 16.83 4.34
C ILE A 7 13.54 15.75 4.45
N ASN A 8 14.82 16.13 4.45
CA ASN A 8 15.90 15.19 4.66
C ASN A 8 16.18 15.03 6.16
N ARG A 9 15.57 14.01 6.75
CA ARG A 9 15.65 13.75 8.20
C ARG A 9 15.11 12.35 8.53
N ASP A 10 15.40 11.89 9.77
CA ASP A 10 14.72 10.75 10.36
C ASP A 10 13.20 10.98 10.37
N CYS A 11 12.44 9.95 9.98
CA CYS A 11 11.00 10.07 9.78
C CYS A 11 10.24 10.37 11.07
N LEU A 12 10.61 9.74 12.19
CA LEU A 12 9.96 9.97 13.48
C LEU A 12 10.21 11.39 13.99
N MET A 13 11.45 11.88 13.84
CA MET A 13 11.80 13.26 14.23
C MET A 13 11.06 14.29 13.38
N ALA A 14 10.99 14.09 12.07
CA ALA A 14 10.28 15.00 11.17
C ALA A 14 8.76 14.99 11.43
N LEU A 15 8.14 13.83 11.63
CA LEU A 15 6.71 13.74 11.94
C LEU A 15 6.34 14.50 13.21
N ARG A 16 7.17 14.46 14.27
CA ARG A 16 6.92 15.18 15.53
C ARG A 16 6.83 16.70 15.37
N GLU A 17 7.48 17.27 14.36
CA GLU A 17 7.46 18.71 14.10
C GLU A 17 6.24 19.16 13.27
N LEU A 18 5.52 18.23 12.65
CA LEU A 18 4.34 18.55 11.87
C LEU A 18 3.12 18.78 12.79
N PRO A 19 2.23 19.72 12.43
CA PRO A 19 1.04 20.00 13.22
C PRO A 19 0.08 18.81 13.29
N THR A 20 -0.62 18.68 14.39
CA THR A 20 -1.72 17.73 14.56
C THR A 20 -2.84 18.00 13.54
N ASP A 21 -3.51 16.95 13.05
CA ASP A 21 -4.68 17.02 12.17
C ASP A 21 -4.47 17.85 10.90
N SER A 22 -3.25 17.80 10.32
CA SER A 22 -2.84 18.67 9.22
C SER A 22 -2.77 17.96 7.86
N VAL A 23 -2.71 16.61 7.82
CA VAL A 23 -2.48 15.82 6.61
C VAL A 23 -3.73 14.99 6.29
N HIS A 24 -4.07 14.86 5.00
CA HIS A 24 -5.28 14.17 4.57
C HIS A 24 -5.05 12.68 4.30
N CYS A 25 -3.90 12.32 3.77
CA CYS A 25 -3.62 10.96 3.33
C CYS A 25 -2.14 10.62 3.53
N CYS A 26 -1.86 9.40 3.93
CA CYS A 26 -0.53 8.83 3.83
C CYS A 26 -0.53 7.66 2.86
N VAL A 27 0.44 7.62 1.97
CA VAL A 27 0.71 6.46 1.09
C VAL A 27 2.19 6.16 1.19
N THR A 28 2.55 4.98 1.70
CA THR A 28 3.95 4.67 1.98
C THR A 28 4.26 3.18 1.95
N SER A 29 5.55 2.88 1.77
CA SER A 29 6.13 1.55 1.94
C SER A 29 7.40 1.69 2.78
N PRO A 30 7.40 1.26 4.05
CA PRO A 30 8.58 1.33 4.90
C PRO A 30 9.68 0.39 4.38
N PRO A 31 10.94 0.57 4.80
CA PRO A 31 11.97 -0.43 4.57
C PRO A 31 11.53 -1.79 5.11
N TYR A 32 11.62 -2.85 4.30
CA TYR A 32 11.18 -4.18 4.70
C TYR A 32 12.19 -4.86 5.63
N TYR A 33 11.69 -5.63 6.58
CA TYR A 33 12.48 -6.32 7.57
C TYR A 33 13.57 -7.20 6.94
N ALA A 34 14.82 -6.98 7.34
CA ALA A 34 16.01 -7.73 6.94
C ALA A 34 16.19 -7.91 5.42
N LEU A 35 15.61 -6.99 4.61
CA LEU A 35 15.70 -7.09 3.15
C LEU A 35 16.86 -6.31 2.58
N ARG A 36 17.14 -5.10 3.09
CA ARG A 36 18.13 -4.19 2.51
C ARG A 36 18.91 -3.39 3.54
N ASP A 37 20.17 -3.17 3.21
CA ASP A 37 21.01 -2.18 3.86
C ASP A 37 21.08 -0.94 2.97
N TYR A 38 20.65 0.19 3.50
CA TYR A 38 20.74 1.49 2.82
C TYR A 38 21.97 2.29 3.27
N GLY A 39 22.84 1.69 4.13
CA GLY A 39 24.07 2.29 4.61
C GLY A 39 23.89 3.44 5.61
N MET A 40 22.75 3.48 6.29
CA MET A 40 22.43 4.53 7.26
C MET A 40 22.25 3.93 8.66
N ASP A 41 22.96 4.44 9.67
CA ASP A 41 22.92 3.89 11.04
C ASP A 41 21.53 3.91 11.67
N ALA A 42 20.72 4.92 11.36
CA ALA A 42 19.37 5.09 11.90
C ALA A 42 18.26 4.38 11.08
N GLN A 43 18.63 3.64 10.02
CA GLN A 43 17.63 3.01 9.17
C GLN A 43 16.75 2.00 9.93
N ILE A 44 15.48 1.94 9.55
CA ILE A 44 14.53 0.90 9.94
C ILE A 44 14.69 -0.29 8.99
N GLY A 45 14.42 -1.52 9.49
CA GLY A 45 14.48 -2.77 8.72
C GLY A 45 15.75 -3.57 8.94
N ARG A 46 16.62 -3.19 9.90
CA ARG A 46 17.83 -3.92 10.30
C ARG A 46 17.82 -4.36 11.76
N GLU A 47 16.70 -4.27 12.40
CA GLU A 47 16.51 -4.72 13.78
C GLU A 47 16.83 -6.22 13.89
N ASP A 48 17.32 -6.63 15.06
CA ASP A 48 17.68 -8.03 15.31
C ASP A 48 16.45 -8.94 15.33
N THR A 49 15.30 -8.40 15.72
CA THR A 49 14.03 -9.15 15.81
C THR A 49 12.89 -8.47 15.07
N PRO A 50 11.90 -9.25 14.55
CA PRO A 50 10.69 -8.68 13.98
C PRO A 50 9.91 -7.82 14.97
N GLU A 51 9.93 -8.17 16.25
CA GLU A 51 9.23 -7.43 17.32
C GLU A 51 9.81 -6.01 17.47
N GLU A 52 11.12 -5.86 17.45
CA GLU A 52 11.78 -4.55 17.50
C GLU A 52 11.47 -3.73 16.25
N TYR A 53 11.50 -4.35 15.08
CA TYR A 53 11.13 -3.71 13.83
C TYR A 53 9.68 -3.21 13.88
N ILE A 54 8.73 -4.06 14.29
CA ILE A 54 7.32 -3.68 14.44
C ILE A 54 7.17 -2.53 15.45
N LYS A 55 7.85 -2.61 16.60
CA LYS A 55 7.82 -1.54 17.62
C LYS A 55 8.29 -0.19 17.06
N ARG A 56 9.36 -0.18 16.27
CA ARG A 56 9.86 1.06 15.63
C ARG A 56 8.85 1.60 14.62
N LEU A 57 8.27 0.77 13.77
CA LEU A 57 7.25 1.19 12.82
C LEU A 57 5.98 1.71 13.51
N VAL A 58 5.54 1.05 14.59
CA VAL A 58 4.39 1.53 15.38
C VAL A 58 4.67 2.92 15.95
N ALA A 59 5.89 3.19 16.45
CA ALA A 59 6.24 4.52 16.94
C ALA A 59 6.16 5.60 15.85
N VAL A 60 6.61 5.30 14.63
CA VAL A 60 6.49 6.20 13.48
C VAL A 60 5.02 6.43 13.11
N PHE A 61 4.25 5.36 13.01
CA PHE A 61 2.85 5.45 12.60
C PHE A 61 1.92 5.97 13.70
N HIS A 62 2.34 5.93 14.97
CA HIS A 62 1.67 6.65 16.06
C HIS A 62 1.74 8.18 15.85
N GLU A 63 2.91 8.71 15.50
CA GLU A 63 3.05 10.13 15.15
C GLU A 63 2.34 10.47 13.83
N LEU A 64 2.35 9.56 12.86
CA LEU A 64 1.53 9.72 11.66
C LEU A 64 0.05 9.85 12.00
N LYS A 65 -0.47 9.04 12.93
CA LYS A 65 -1.86 9.12 13.39
C LYS A 65 -2.18 10.47 14.02
N ARG A 66 -1.25 11.05 14.78
CA ARG A 66 -1.42 12.38 15.39
C ARG A 66 -1.60 13.46 14.31
N ILE A 67 -0.75 13.47 13.29
CA ILE A 67 -0.77 14.51 12.24
C ILE A 67 -1.86 14.26 11.17
N LEU A 68 -2.35 13.04 11.04
CA LEU A 68 -3.44 12.72 10.12
C LEU A 68 -4.73 13.36 10.62
N ARG A 69 -5.51 13.95 9.71
CA ARG A 69 -6.83 14.49 10.01
C ARG A 69 -7.78 13.41 10.57
N PRO A 70 -8.83 13.79 11.31
CA PRO A 70 -9.81 12.80 11.80
C PRO A 70 -10.46 11.97 10.70
N ASP A 71 -10.63 12.54 9.52
CA ASP A 71 -11.15 11.90 8.30
C ASP A 71 -10.07 11.35 7.37
N GLY A 72 -8.81 11.36 7.80
CA GLY A 72 -7.67 10.97 6.99
C GLY A 72 -7.50 9.46 6.79
N THR A 73 -6.80 9.08 5.74
CA THR A 73 -6.52 7.68 5.36
C THR A 73 -5.03 7.36 5.35
N PHE A 74 -4.69 6.13 5.69
CA PHE A 74 -3.33 5.62 5.65
C PHE A 74 -3.28 4.33 4.83
N TRP A 75 -2.48 4.33 3.77
CA TRP A 75 -2.26 3.23 2.85
C TRP A 75 -0.83 2.71 3.03
N LEU A 76 -0.73 1.52 3.60
CA LEU A 76 0.54 0.90 3.97
C LEU A 76 0.84 -0.28 3.06
N ASN A 77 1.79 -0.11 2.14
CA ASN A 77 2.31 -1.23 1.35
C ASN A 77 3.43 -1.93 2.11
N ILE A 78 3.30 -3.25 2.28
CA ILE A 78 4.31 -4.06 2.97
C ILE A 78 4.31 -5.50 2.44
N ALA A 79 5.50 -6.09 2.33
CA ALA A 79 5.68 -7.49 1.98
C ALA A 79 6.22 -8.29 3.16
N ASP A 80 5.97 -9.59 3.11
CA ASP A 80 6.48 -10.54 4.08
C ASP A 80 7.86 -11.09 3.70
N THR A 81 8.49 -11.80 4.59
CA THR A 81 9.77 -12.48 4.38
C THR A 81 9.78 -13.84 5.09
N TYR A 82 10.71 -14.71 4.67
CA TYR A 82 10.87 -16.03 5.25
C TYR A 82 11.98 -16.04 6.30
N CYS A 83 11.77 -16.79 7.38
CA CYS A 83 12.79 -17.12 8.36
C CYS A 83 13.87 -17.99 7.69
N GLY A 84 15.12 -17.65 7.89
CA GLY A 84 16.23 -18.41 7.33
C GLY A 84 17.58 -17.86 7.74
N THR A 85 18.55 -18.71 7.78
CA THR A 85 19.94 -18.28 7.87
C THR A 85 20.29 -17.60 6.58
N GLY A 86 20.53 -16.29 6.63
CA GLY A 86 21.14 -15.57 5.55
C GLY A 86 22.39 -16.33 5.10
N SER A 87 22.55 -16.54 3.83
CA SER A 87 23.76 -17.15 3.29
C SER A 87 24.95 -16.25 3.69
N LYS A 88 25.76 -16.68 4.62
CA LYS A 88 27.05 -16.06 4.94
C LYS A 88 28.08 -16.33 3.83
N GLY A 89 27.63 -16.56 2.61
CA GLY A 89 28.51 -16.76 1.47
C GLY A 89 28.89 -15.43 0.85
N SER A 90 30.16 -15.11 0.85
CA SER A 90 30.76 -14.09 0.00
C SER A 90 30.73 -14.54 -1.47
N TYR A 91 29.55 -14.86 -2.00
CA TYR A 91 29.43 -15.10 -3.44
C TYR A 91 29.49 -13.74 -4.13
N THR A 92 30.68 -13.42 -4.63
CA THR A 92 30.85 -12.31 -5.56
C THR A 92 30.45 -12.85 -6.94
N ASP A 93 29.36 -12.32 -7.48
CA ASP A 93 28.96 -12.64 -8.86
C ASP A 93 30.10 -12.23 -9.81
N PRO A 94 30.75 -13.18 -10.54
CA PRO A 94 31.86 -12.83 -11.44
C PRO A 94 31.47 -11.86 -12.55
N LYS A 95 30.17 -11.79 -12.89
CA LYS A 95 29.62 -10.85 -13.88
C LYS A 95 29.30 -9.47 -13.28
N ASN A 96 29.29 -9.36 -11.97
CA ASN A 96 29.02 -8.11 -11.28
C ASN A 96 29.85 -8.01 -9.98
N PRO A 97 31.18 -7.85 -10.09
CA PRO A 97 32.12 -7.90 -8.94
C PRO A 97 31.89 -6.81 -7.90
N LYS A 98 31.15 -5.75 -8.24
CA LYS A 98 30.74 -4.69 -7.30
C LYS A 98 29.41 -5.01 -6.62
N GLY A 99 28.82 -6.20 -6.84
CA GLY A 99 27.49 -6.56 -6.40
C GLY A 99 26.41 -5.67 -7.04
N ARG A 100 25.16 -5.94 -6.73
CA ARG A 100 24.10 -4.95 -6.97
C ARG A 100 24.30 -3.85 -5.94
N ASN A 101 24.85 -2.72 -6.33
CA ASN A 101 25.26 -1.58 -5.52
C ASN A 101 24.57 -1.52 -4.15
N GLY A 102 25.27 -1.81 -3.06
CA GLY A 102 24.76 -1.71 -1.70
C GLY A 102 23.88 -2.87 -1.20
N GLN A 103 23.69 -3.95 -1.96
CA GLN A 103 23.12 -5.16 -1.38
C GLN A 103 24.17 -5.89 -0.57
N SER A 104 24.27 -5.54 0.71
CA SER A 104 25.05 -6.30 1.64
C SER A 104 24.45 -7.69 1.81
N VAL A 105 25.32 -8.60 2.18
CA VAL A 105 25.05 -10.01 2.55
C VAL A 105 23.74 -10.09 3.34
N SER A 106 22.88 -11.01 2.93
CA SER A 106 21.58 -11.21 3.56
C SER A 106 21.70 -11.34 5.09
N ILE A 107 21.06 -10.45 5.80
CA ILE A 107 20.95 -10.49 7.26
C ILE A 107 20.25 -11.80 7.62
N ALA A 108 20.76 -12.51 8.64
CA ALA A 108 20.08 -13.68 9.16
C ALA A 108 18.70 -13.27 9.66
N ARG A 109 17.65 -13.86 9.09
CA ARG A 109 16.27 -13.56 9.43
C ARG A 109 15.81 -14.59 10.44
N THR A 110 15.92 -14.25 11.72
CA THR A 110 15.42 -15.09 12.81
C THR A 110 14.24 -14.38 13.46
N ALA A 111 13.23 -15.16 13.83
CA ALA A 111 12.09 -14.69 14.59
C ALA A 111 11.81 -15.70 15.69
N ALA A 112 11.49 -15.23 16.89
CA ALA A 112 11.13 -16.10 18.00
C ALA A 112 9.94 -16.98 17.61
N GLY A 113 10.05 -18.28 17.84
CA GLY A 113 9.01 -19.26 17.49
C GLY A 113 8.94 -19.65 16.00
N CYS A 114 9.72 -19.04 15.11
CA CYS A 114 9.78 -19.43 13.71
C CYS A 114 10.92 -20.41 13.43
N LYS A 115 10.63 -21.40 12.61
CA LYS A 115 11.62 -22.34 12.10
C LYS A 115 12.18 -21.85 10.76
N GLN A 116 13.32 -22.37 10.35
CA GLN A 116 13.85 -22.11 9.02
C GLN A 116 12.79 -22.40 7.95
N LYS A 117 12.61 -21.50 6.99
CA LYS A 117 11.59 -21.51 5.92
C LYS A 117 10.17 -21.11 6.37
N ASP A 118 9.89 -20.88 7.62
CA ASP A 118 8.59 -20.32 8.02
C ASP A 118 8.43 -18.92 7.43
N LEU A 119 7.23 -18.57 7.00
CA LEU A 119 6.84 -17.20 6.72
C LEU A 119 6.72 -16.44 8.03
N ILE A 120 7.39 -15.30 8.18
CA ILE A 120 7.45 -14.59 9.47
C ILE A 120 6.10 -13.93 9.82
N GLY A 121 5.34 -13.48 8.83
CA GLY A 121 4.05 -12.83 9.04
C GLY A 121 4.16 -11.34 9.33
N ILE A 122 5.22 -10.67 8.88
CA ILE A 122 5.47 -9.24 9.10
C ILE A 122 4.24 -8.34 8.80
N PRO A 123 3.53 -8.49 7.65
CA PRO A 123 2.38 -7.66 7.36
C PRO A 123 1.30 -7.77 8.44
N TRP A 124 0.99 -8.99 8.87
CA TRP A 124 -0.04 -9.24 9.87
C TRP A 124 0.36 -8.81 11.27
N LEU A 125 1.62 -9.05 11.66
CA LEU A 125 2.16 -8.56 12.93
C LEU A 125 2.05 -7.04 13.02
N LEU A 126 2.43 -6.33 11.95
CA LEU A 126 2.32 -4.87 11.90
C LEU A 126 0.87 -4.40 11.89
N ALA A 127 0.00 -5.01 11.08
CA ALA A 127 -1.42 -4.65 11.00
C ALA A 127 -2.12 -4.81 12.35
N PHE A 128 -1.85 -5.89 13.09
CA PHE A 128 -2.42 -6.13 14.41
C PHE A 128 -1.83 -5.19 15.48
N ALA A 129 -0.54 -4.90 15.42
CA ALA A 129 0.10 -3.93 16.31
C ALA A 129 -0.47 -2.51 16.10
N LEU A 130 -0.68 -2.08 14.84
CA LEU A 130 -1.31 -0.80 14.53
C LEU A 130 -2.77 -0.76 15.00
N ARG A 131 -3.51 -1.85 14.84
CA ARG A 131 -4.87 -1.95 15.39
C ARG A 131 -4.88 -1.83 16.91
N ALA A 132 -3.91 -2.43 17.60
CA ALA A 132 -3.73 -2.29 19.04
C ALA A 132 -3.35 -0.86 19.45
N ASP A 133 -2.58 -0.13 18.59
CA ASP A 133 -2.29 1.30 18.74
C ASP A 133 -3.51 2.20 18.44
N GLY A 134 -4.68 1.61 18.17
CA GLY A 134 -5.95 2.31 17.99
C GLY A 134 -6.24 2.79 16.56
N TRP A 135 -5.56 2.25 15.55
CA TRP A 135 -5.96 2.40 14.16
C TRP A 135 -7.17 1.52 13.82
N TYR A 136 -8.01 1.98 12.91
CA TYR A 136 -9.02 1.14 12.28
C TYR A 136 -8.39 0.43 11.08
N LEU A 137 -8.19 -0.88 11.15
CA LEU A 137 -7.79 -1.71 10.01
C LEU A 137 -9.03 -1.96 9.14
N ARG A 138 -9.12 -1.24 8.01
CA ARG A 138 -10.33 -1.21 7.18
C ARG A 138 -10.33 -2.23 6.06
N SER A 139 -9.17 -2.49 5.46
CA SER A 139 -9.04 -3.46 4.38
C SER A 139 -7.62 -3.99 4.32
N ASP A 140 -7.50 -5.25 3.92
CA ASP A 140 -6.31 -5.86 3.38
C ASP A 140 -6.48 -5.99 1.87
N ILE A 141 -5.70 -5.24 1.12
CA ILE A 141 -5.72 -5.20 -0.32
C ILE A 141 -4.51 -5.98 -0.83
N ILE A 142 -4.73 -6.90 -1.75
CA ILE A 142 -3.68 -7.68 -2.37
C ILE A 142 -3.21 -6.98 -3.65
N TRP A 143 -2.01 -6.40 -3.62
CA TRP A 143 -1.36 -5.93 -4.82
C TRP A 143 -0.71 -7.13 -5.53
N CYS A 144 -1.38 -7.64 -6.56
CA CYS A 144 -0.92 -8.74 -7.40
C CYS A 144 -0.05 -8.21 -8.55
N LYS A 145 1.18 -8.71 -8.66
CA LYS A 145 2.16 -8.36 -9.69
C LYS A 145 2.07 -9.41 -10.81
N ALA A 146 1.67 -9.01 -12.02
CA ALA A 146 1.63 -9.94 -13.14
C ALA A 146 3.05 -10.30 -13.66
N ASN A 147 4.06 -9.46 -13.33
CA ASN A 147 5.47 -9.63 -13.68
C ASN A 147 6.37 -9.67 -12.43
N PRO A 148 6.18 -10.63 -11.50
CA PRO A 148 7.01 -10.73 -10.30
C PRO A 148 8.44 -11.12 -10.66
N MET A 149 9.39 -10.79 -9.78
CA MET A 149 10.75 -11.30 -9.89
C MET A 149 10.74 -12.83 -9.80
N PRO A 150 11.44 -13.54 -10.70
CA PRO A 150 11.54 -14.99 -10.62
C PRO A 150 12.17 -15.44 -9.30
N GLU A 151 11.59 -16.47 -8.70
CA GLU A 151 12.15 -17.15 -7.52
C GLU A 151 12.59 -18.57 -7.92
N SER A 152 13.79 -18.99 -7.50
CA SER A 152 14.30 -20.36 -7.72
C SER A 152 13.76 -21.38 -6.70
N CYS A 153 12.71 -21.05 -6.02
CA CYS A 153 12.05 -21.87 -5.01
C CYS A 153 11.27 -23.02 -5.70
N LYS A 154 11.40 -24.25 -5.17
CA LYS A 154 10.75 -25.46 -5.71
C LYS A 154 9.80 -26.15 -4.73
N ASP A 155 9.75 -25.68 -3.48
CA ASP A 155 9.01 -26.29 -2.37
C ASP A 155 7.80 -25.45 -1.91
N ARG A 156 7.49 -24.39 -2.63
CA ARG A 156 6.30 -23.53 -2.45
C ARG A 156 6.02 -22.75 -3.73
N PRO A 157 4.81 -22.19 -3.88
CA PRO A 157 4.53 -21.25 -4.98
C PRO A 157 5.43 -20.01 -4.94
N SER A 158 5.78 -19.49 -6.11
CA SER A 158 6.47 -18.20 -6.22
C SER A 158 5.57 -17.06 -5.75
N ARG A 159 6.14 -16.13 -5.01
CA ARG A 159 5.39 -15.01 -4.45
C ARG A 159 5.19 -13.92 -5.50
N CYS A 160 3.93 -13.56 -5.74
CA CYS A 160 3.58 -12.56 -6.75
C CYS A 160 2.76 -11.38 -6.20
N TYR A 161 2.63 -11.23 -4.88
CA TYR A 161 1.84 -10.17 -4.29
C TYR A 161 2.51 -9.51 -3.07
N GLU A 162 2.00 -8.35 -2.74
CA GLU A 162 2.24 -7.63 -1.48
C GLU A 162 0.92 -7.17 -0.89
N HIS A 163 0.92 -6.84 0.41
CA HIS A 163 -0.24 -6.28 1.09
C HIS A 163 -0.25 -4.76 1.00
N VAL A 164 -1.44 -4.20 0.80
CA VAL A 164 -1.70 -2.78 0.97
C VAL A 164 -2.81 -2.64 1.99
N PHE A 165 -2.46 -2.31 3.22
CA PHE A 165 -3.45 -2.09 4.25
C PHE A 165 -4.05 -0.70 4.17
N LEU A 166 -5.39 -0.62 4.16
CA LEU A 166 -6.10 0.62 4.40
C LEU A 166 -6.36 0.73 5.90
N LEU A 167 -5.74 1.73 6.51
CA LEU A 167 -5.96 2.10 7.90
C LEU A 167 -6.54 3.50 8.00
N THR A 168 -7.31 3.77 9.05
CA THR A 168 -7.91 5.08 9.28
C THR A 168 -7.83 5.46 10.75
N LYS A 169 -7.82 6.77 11.01
CA LYS A 169 -7.80 7.34 12.36
C LYS A 169 -9.13 7.16 13.08
N SER A 170 -10.24 7.21 12.33
CA SER A 170 -11.59 7.07 12.86
C SER A 170 -12.47 6.17 12.01
N LYS A 171 -13.66 5.82 12.52
CA LYS A 171 -14.64 5.01 11.78
C LYS A 171 -15.24 5.73 10.57
N GLN A 172 -15.23 7.05 10.57
CA GLN A 172 -15.68 7.91 9.48
C GLN A 172 -14.45 8.57 8.85
N TYR A 173 -14.26 8.39 7.56
CA TYR A 173 -13.10 8.87 6.84
C TYR A 173 -13.45 9.21 5.40
N PHE A 174 -12.59 9.99 4.75
CA PHE A 174 -12.73 10.29 3.33
C PHE A 174 -12.44 9.04 2.49
N TYR A 175 -13.37 8.70 1.59
CA TYR A 175 -13.16 7.63 0.62
C TYR A 175 -13.95 7.90 -0.65
N ASP A 176 -13.25 8.18 -1.75
CA ASP A 176 -13.86 8.40 -3.07
C ASP A 176 -13.91 7.08 -3.87
N ALA A 177 -14.96 6.32 -3.63
CA ALA A 177 -15.17 5.05 -4.34
C ALA A 177 -15.37 5.23 -5.85
N ALA A 178 -15.91 6.38 -6.28
CA ALA A 178 -16.17 6.65 -7.69
C ALA A 178 -14.87 6.90 -8.46
N ALA A 179 -13.89 7.58 -7.84
CA ALA A 179 -12.61 7.89 -8.46
C ALA A 179 -11.78 6.65 -8.83
N ILE A 180 -12.02 5.52 -8.16
CA ILE A 180 -11.31 4.25 -8.41
C ILE A 180 -12.23 3.11 -8.88
N ALA A 181 -13.49 3.42 -9.23
CA ALA A 181 -14.46 2.42 -9.65
C ALA A 181 -13.99 1.61 -10.86
N GLU A 182 -14.38 0.35 -10.89
CA GLU A 182 -14.08 -0.58 -11.99
C GLU A 182 -15.27 -0.69 -12.94
N PRO A 183 -15.07 -0.87 -14.25
CA PRO A 183 -16.16 -1.23 -15.15
C PRO A 183 -16.85 -2.52 -14.68
N ILE A 184 -18.17 -2.60 -14.85
CA ILE A 184 -18.89 -3.87 -14.65
C ILE A 184 -18.58 -4.84 -15.80
N ALA A 185 -18.56 -6.14 -15.47
CA ALA A 185 -18.43 -7.17 -16.51
C ALA A 185 -19.67 -7.17 -17.44
N PRO A 186 -19.51 -7.48 -18.75
CA PRO A 186 -20.63 -7.58 -19.70
C PRO A 186 -21.74 -8.53 -19.21
N THR A 187 -21.35 -9.62 -18.55
CA THR A 187 -22.28 -10.58 -17.95
C THR A 187 -23.10 -9.97 -16.80
N SER A 188 -22.53 -9.04 -16.05
CA SER A 188 -23.26 -8.31 -15.01
C SER A 188 -24.24 -7.32 -15.63
N ALA A 189 -23.85 -6.60 -16.68
CA ALA A 189 -24.73 -5.71 -17.42
C ALA A 189 -25.90 -6.49 -18.03
N ALA A 190 -25.64 -7.64 -18.66
CA ALA A 190 -26.69 -8.52 -19.20
C ALA A 190 -27.66 -8.99 -18.12
N ARG A 191 -27.18 -9.32 -16.91
CA ARG A 191 -28.00 -9.69 -15.76
C ARG A 191 -28.90 -8.54 -15.30
N TYR A 192 -28.38 -7.30 -15.32
CA TYR A 192 -29.20 -6.12 -15.01
C TYR A 192 -30.34 -5.92 -16.05
N ARG A 193 -30.06 -6.15 -17.35
CA ARG A 193 -31.04 -6.07 -18.43
C ARG A 193 -32.08 -7.17 -18.35
N GLY A 194 -31.67 -8.42 -18.12
CA GLY A 194 -32.53 -9.58 -18.10
C GLY A 194 -33.42 -9.74 -16.86
N GLY A 195 -33.26 -8.88 -15.86
CA GLY A 195 -33.97 -9.04 -14.59
C GLY A 195 -33.54 -10.29 -13.80
N ARG A 196 -34.23 -10.58 -12.70
CA ARG A 196 -34.06 -11.85 -11.97
C ARG A 196 -34.93 -12.91 -12.61
N SER A 197 -34.38 -14.10 -12.86
CA SER A 197 -35.16 -15.28 -13.20
C SER A 197 -36.23 -15.52 -12.14
N ALA A 198 -37.47 -15.84 -12.57
CA ALA A 198 -38.57 -16.19 -11.68
C ALA A 198 -38.23 -17.37 -10.73
N ASN A 199 -37.24 -18.20 -11.12
CA ASN A 199 -36.74 -19.33 -10.35
C ASN A 199 -35.51 -19.01 -9.46
N SER A 200 -35.20 -17.73 -9.21
CA SER A 200 -34.12 -17.39 -8.29
C SER A 200 -34.49 -17.89 -6.89
N LYS A 201 -33.59 -18.66 -6.26
CA LYS A 201 -33.71 -19.12 -4.86
C LYS A 201 -33.92 -17.98 -3.83
N TYR A 202 -33.76 -16.73 -4.24
CA TYR A 202 -34.02 -15.52 -3.46
C TYR A 202 -35.34 -14.84 -3.84
N SER A 203 -36.17 -15.44 -4.67
CA SER A 203 -37.49 -14.92 -4.98
C SER A 203 -38.57 -15.29 -3.94
N SER A 204 -38.29 -16.28 -3.07
CA SER A 204 -39.11 -16.65 -1.94
C SER A 204 -38.70 -15.90 -0.68
N GLU A 205 -39.69 -15.56 0.16
CA GLU A 205 -39.44 -15.02 1.50
C GLU A 205 -38.64 -16.03 2.34
N VAL A 206 -37.45 -15.66 2.74
CA VAL A 206 -36.66 -16.46 3.69
C VAL A 206 -37.11 -16.08 5.10
N PRO A 207 -37.63 -17.04 5.91
CA PRO A 207 -38.02 -16.75 7.27
C PRO A 207 -36.84 -16.17 8.07
N GLY A 208 -37.05 -15.05 8.74
CA GLY A 208 -36.04 -14.38 9.57
C GLY A 208 -35.21 -13.30 8.87
N GLN A 209 -35.29 -13.16 7.57
CA GLN A 209 -34.73 -11.98 6.87
C GLN A 209 -35.85 -10.96 6.65
N GLY A 210 -35.73 -9.80 7.29
CA GLY A 210 -36.65 -8.70 7.04
C GLY A 210 -36.78 -8.41 5.56
N LYS A 211 -37.97 -8.05 5.11
CA LYS A 211 -38.28 -7.69 3.69
C LYS A 211 -37.17 -6.80 3.17
N VAL A 212 -36.36 -7.31 2.24
CA VAL A 212 -35.42 -6.50 1.46
C VAL A 212 -36.30 -5.54 0.65
N GLN A 213 -36.47 -4.35 1.22
CA GLN A 213 -37.39 -3.38 0.69
C GLN A 213 -37.00 -2.98 -0.73
N ASN A 214 -37.91 -3.21 -1.64
CA ASN A 214 -38.20 -2.43 -2.86
C ASN A 214 -37.21 -2.28 -3.99
N ILE A 215 -35.92 -2.54 -3.82
CA ILE A 215 -35.00 -2.64 -4.97
C ILE A 215 -35.42 -3.81 -5.89
N ASN A 216 -36.14 -4.78 -5.34
CA ASN A 216 -36.58 -5.97 -6.08
C ASN A 216 -37.94 -5.82 -6.78
N LYS A 217 -38.83 -4.91 -6.34
CA LYS A 217 -40.12 -4.68 -7.01
C LYS A 217 -39.94 -3.98 -8.36
N ALA A 218 -38.99 -3.07 -8.49
CA ALA A 218 -38.66 -2.49 -9.80
C ALA A 218 -38.00 -3.50 -10.75
N ARG A 219 -37.51 -4.63 -10.23
CA ARG A 219 -36.83 -5.68 -11.01
C ARG A 219 -37.69 -6.84 -11.42
N SER A 220 -38.89 -7.01 -10.85
CA SER A 220 -39.79 -8.13 -11.20
C SER A 220 -40.70 -7.85 -12.35
N GLY A 221 -40.73 -6.66 -12.94
CA GLY A 221 -41.67 -6.22 -13.97
C GLY A 221 -41.08 -5.83 -15.31
N GLY A 222 -39.92 -6.30 -15.68
CA GLY A 222 -39.38 -6.09 -17.03
C GLY A 222 -38.89 -4.64 -17.29
N TYR A 223 -37.85 -4.51 -18.03
CA TYR A 223 -37.20 -3.29 -18.52
C TYR A 223 -36.56 -2.41 -17.44
N TYR A 224 -35.33 -2.75 -17.12
CA TYR A 224 -34.42 -1.73 -16.66
C TYR A 224 -34.23 -0.75 -17.84
N ASP A 225 -34.51 0.51 -17.62
CA ASP A 225 -34.05 1.57 -18.48
C ASP A 225 -32.51 1.43 -18.54
N ASP A 226 -31.96 1.27 -19.76
CA ASP A 226 -30.50 1.12 -19.95
C ASP A 226 -29.72 2.26 -19.30
N ALA A 227 -30.33 3.44 -19.15
CA ALA A 227 -29.76 4.59 -18.42
C ALA A 227 -29.58 4.34 -16.90
N LEU A 228 -30.30 3.38 -16.32
CA LEU A 228 -30.21 3.04 -14.90
C LEU A 228 -29.25 1.87 -14.60
N ILE A 229 -28.68 1.25 -15.65
CA ILE A 229 -27.72 0.17 -15.48
C ILE A 229 -26.38 0.78 -15.00
N PRO A 230 -25.85 0.37 -13.84
CA PRO A 230 -24.54 0.83 -13.43
C PRO A 230 -23.47 0.48 -14.46
N THR A 231 -22.69 1.44 -14.90
CA THR A 231 -21.54 1.21 -15.79
C THR A 231 -20.30 0.80 -15.03
N THR A 232 -20.27 1.12 -13.74
CA THR A 232 -19.14 0.87 -12.84
C THR A 232 -19.60 0.17 -11.56
N ARG A 233 -18.64 -0.42 -10.87
CA ARG A 233 -18.80 -1.02 -9.54
C ARG A 233 -17.65 -0.56 -8.63
N ASN A 234 -17.84 -0.70 -7.33
CA ASN A 234 -16.77 -0.48 -6.38
C ASN A 234 -15.54 -1.36 -6.71
N LYS A 235 -14.35 -0.79 -6.59
CA LYS A 235 -13.09 -1.51 -6.80
C LYS A 235 -12.97 -2.66 -5.82
N ARG A 236 -12.57 -3.82 -6.32
CA ARG A 236 -12.29 -5.00 -5.50
C ARG A 236 -10.92 -4.88 -4.82
N ASP A 237 -10.68 -5.70 -3.82
CA ASP A 237 -9.51 -5.73 -2.96
C ASP A 237 -8.30 -6.53 -3.52
N VAL A 238 -8.40 -7.06 -4.73
CA VAL A 238 -7.26 -7.63 -5.46
C VAL A 238 -6.93 -6.72 -6.65
N TRP A 239 -5.76 -6.08 -6.57
CA TRP A 239 -5.31 -5.11 -7.57
C TRP A 239 -4.21 -5.68 -8.43
N HIS A 240 -4.48 -5.87 -9.72
CA HIS A 240 -3.48 -6.30 -10.70
C HIS A 240 -2.75 -5.08 -11.25
N ILE A 241 -1.57 -4.80 -10.71
CA ILE A 241 -0.73 -3.66 -11.11
C ILE A 241 0.69 -4.17 -11.35
N ASN A 242 1.19 -3.98 -12.57
CA ASN A 242 2.54 -4.40 -12.94
C ASN A 242 3.59 -3.52 -12.26
N THR A 243 4.71 -4.15 -11.92
CA THR A 243 5.91 -3.40 -11.54
C THR A 243 6.48 -2.70 -12.77
N VAL A 244 6.97 -1.48 -12.57
CA VAL A 244 7.64 -0.71 -13.63
C VAL A 244 9.13 -0.68 -13.31
N PRO A 245 10.00 -1.12 -14.23
CA PRO A 245 11.43 -1.00 -14.03
C PRO A 245 11.82 0.46 -13.85
N TYR A 246 12.53 0.76 -12.78
CA TYR A 246 13.07 2.07 -12.54
C TYR A 246 14.55 2.09 -12.95
N LYS A 247 14.94 2.96 -13.87
CA LYS A 247 16.31 3.08 -14.40
C LYS A 247 17.27 3.86 -13.49
N GLY A 248 16.76 4.50 -12.43
CA GLY A 248 17.57 5.22 -11.45
C GLY A 248 18.13 4.31 -10.36
N GLY A 249 19.05 4.79 -9.56
CA GLY A 249 19.75 4.04 -8.51
C GLY A 249 18.93 3.56 -7.31
N HIS A 250 17.59 3.68 -7.33
CA HIS A 250 16.70 3.25 -6.26
C HIS A 250 16.05 1.89 -6.57
N PHE A 251 16.22 0.93 -5.67
CA PHE A 251 15.91 -0.50 -5.93
C PHE A 251 14.52 -0.99 -5.50
N ALA A 252 13.69 -0.17 -4.83
CA ALA A 252 12.43 -0.63 -4.26
C ALA A 252 11.34 0.42 -4.32
N THR A 253 10.92 0.78 -5.52
CA THR A 253 9.79 1.68 -5.70
C THR A 253 8.54 0.89 -6.04
N PHE A 254 7.42 1.15 -5.36
CA PHE A 254 6.13 0.71 -5.88
C PHE A 254 5.75 1.53 -7.13
N PRO A 255 4.94 0.96 -8.04
CA PRO A 255 4.60 1.63 -9.30
C PRO A 255 3.72 2.87 -9.04
N PRO A 256 3.86 3.94 -9.85
CA PRO A 256 3.03 5.14 -9.73
C PRO A 256 1.54 4.84 -9.69
N LYS A 257 1.08 3.86 -10.48
CA LYS A 257 -0.34 3.45 -10.52
C LYS A 257 -0.88 2.98 -9.18
N LEU A 258 -0.05 2.37 -8.33
CA LEU A 258 -0.44 1.98 -6.97
C LEU A 258 -0.69 3.22 -6.11
N ALA A 259 0.28 4.15 -6.09
CA ALA A 259 0.14 5.42 -5.36
C ALA A 259 -1.06 6.23 -5.85
N GLU A 260 -1.22 6.38 -7.16
CA GLU A 260 -2.35 7.07 -7.79
C GLU A 260 -3.70 6.51 -7.30
N THR A 261 -3.84 5.17 -7.29
CA THR A 261 -5.07 4.52 -6.86
C THR A 261 -5.38 4.83 -5.39
N CYS A 262 -4.37 4.74 -4.52
CA CYS A 262 -4.52 5.06 -3.09
C CYS A 262 -4.86 6.54 -2.87
N ILE A 263 -4.18 7.45 -3.58
CA ILE A 263 -4.39 8.90 -3.47
C ILE A 263 -5.79 9.29 -3.98
N LEU A 264 -6.22 8.76 -5.13
CA LEU A 264 -7.55 9.02 -5.68
C LEU A 264 -8.65 8.60 -4.70
N ALA A 265 -8.50 7.43 -4.07
CA ALA A 265 -9.47 6.94 -3.11
C ALA A 265 -9.43 7.69 -1.77
N GLY A 266 -8.23 8.02 -1.27
CA GLY A 266 -8.01 8.43 0.12
C GLY A 266 -7.70 9.90 0.34
N CYS A 267 -7.51 10.71 -0.71
CA CYS A 267 -7.15 12.12 -0.58
C CYS A 267 -8.05 13.02 -1.42
N PRO A 268 -8.76 14.02 -0.84
CA PRO A 268 -9.55 14.98 -1.62
C PRO A 268 -8.64 15.83 -2.53
N LYS A 269 -9.20 16.41 -3.59
CA LYS A 269 -8.47 17.37 -4.44
C LYS A 269 -7.95 18.53 -3.61
N GLY A 270 -6.70 18.96 -3.86
CA GLY A 270 -6.02 19.99 -3.08
C GLY A 270 -5.59 19.53 -1.68
N GLY A 271 -5.89 18.29 -1.27
CA GLY A 271 -5.45 17.72 -0.01
C GLY A 271 -3.95 17.46 0.02
N ILE A 272 -3.42 17.16 1.21
CA ILE A 272 -1.99 16.92 1.46
C ILE A 272 -1.75 15.43 1.64
N VAL A 273 -0.86 14.87 0.84
CA VAL A 273 -0.37 13.49 0.93
C VAL A 273 0.98 13.48 1.61
N ILE A 274 1.19 12.60 2.58
CA ILE A 274 2.50 12.40 3.20
C ILE A 274 3.06 11.01 2.90
N ASP A 275 4.38 10.93 2.77
CA ASP A 275 5.13 9.68 2.72
C ASP A 275 6.37 9.80 3.61
N PRO A 276 6.38 9.13 4.79
CA PRO A 276 7.51 9.17 5.73
C PRO A 276 8.72 8.34 5.30
N PHE A 277 8.62 7.58 4.19
CA PHE A 277 9.69 6.79 3.59
C PHE A 277 9.76 7.07 2.08
N PHE A 278 10.03 8.33 1.75
CA PHE A 278 9.78 8.90 0.44
C PHE A 278 10.58 8.29 -0.72
N GLY A 279 11.78 7.78 -0.44
CA GLY A 279 12.64 7.15 -1.43
C GLY A 279 12.84 8.04 -2.66
N SER A 280 12.56 7.51 -3.84
CA SER A 280 12.67 8.24 -5.12
C SER A 280 11.48 9.15 -5.44
N GLY A 281 10.55 9.39 -4.50
CA GLY A 281 9.48 10.37 -4.65
C GLY A 281 8.26 9.93 -5.46
N THR A 282 7.99 8.63 -5.58
CA THR A 282 6.85 8.14 -6.36
C THR A 282 5.50 8.67 -5.84
N THR A 283 5.33 8.73 -4.52
CA THR A 283 4.12 9.28 -3.89
C THR A 283 3.95 10.76 -4.20
N GLY A 284 5.03 11.56 -4.13
CA GLY A 284 4.99 12.99 -4.45
C GLY A 284 4.65 13.25 -5.91
N LEU A 285 5.28 12.50 -6.83
CA LEU A 285 4.99 12.58 -8.25
C LEU A 285 3.51 12.28 -8.55
N ALA A 286 2.97 11.21 -7.95
CA ALA A 286 1.57 10.85 -8.10
C ALA A 286 0.63 11.91 -7.50
N ALA A 287 0.95 12.45 -6.32
CA ALA A 287 0.17 13.50 -5.68
C ALA A 287 0.10 14.76 -6.55
N GLN A 288 1.25 15.23 -7.05
CA GLN A 288 1.32 16.40 -7.93
C GLN A 288 0.54 16.21 -9.24
N ALA A 289 0.71 15.05 -9.88
CA ALA A 289 -0.02 14.72 -11.12
C ALA A 289 -1.55 14.71 -10.93
N LEU A 290 -2.00 14.40 -9.73
CA LEU A 290 -3.42 14.35 -9.38
C LEU A 290 -3.95 15.67 -8.75
N GLY A 291 -3.17 16.74 -8.71
CA GLY A 291 -3.56 18.02 -8.11
C GLY A 291 -3.70 17.98 -6.59
N ARG A 292 -2.84 17.24 -5.92
CA ARG A 292 -2.68 17.21 -4.46
C ARG A 292 -1.30 17.75 -4.12
N CYS A 293 -1.17 18.33 -2.93
CA CYS A 293 0.12 18.68 -2.37
C CYS A 293 0.78 17.46 -1.71
N TYR A 294 2.10 17.51 -1.55
CA TYR A 294 2.82 16.42 -0.88
C TYR A 294 3.80 16.89 0.20
N ILE A 295 4.13 15.99 1.11
CA ILE A 295 5.25 16.08 2.05
C ILE A 295 5.98 14.75 1.99
N GLY A 296 7.23 14.76 1.54
CA GLY A 296 8.10 13.59 1.56
C GLY A 296 9.12 13.70 2.69
N ILE A 297 9.36 12.61 3.41
CA ILE A 297 10.44 12.52 4.39
C ILE A 297 11.38 11.41 3.95
N GLU A 298 12.67 11.71 3.87
CA GLU A 298 13.68 10.76 3.42
C GLU A 298 14.98 10.95 4.21
N LEU A 299 15.51 9.84 4.72
CA LEU A 299 16.74 9.84 5.50
C LEU A 299 17.98 10.01 4.63
N ASN A 300 17.99 9.38 3.45
CA ASN A 300 19.13 9.37 2.55
C ASN A 300 19.12 10.63 1.66
N VAL A 301 20.20 11.42 1.74
CA VAL A 301 20.35 12.67 0.98
C VAL A 301 20.36 12.45 -0.53
N ASP A 302 20.94 11.35 -1.00
CA ASP A 302 21.00 11.01 -2.44
C ASP A 302 19.61 10.71 -2.99
N TYR A 303 18.78 10.01 -2.20
CA TYR A 303 17.38 9.77 -2.56
C TYR A 303 16.55 11.05 -2.53
N CYS A 304 16.83 11.97 -1.61
CA CYS A 304 16.23 13.30 -1.64
C CYS A 304 16.56 14.05 -2.94
N ALA A 305 17.82 14.03 -3.37
CA ALA A 305 18.25 14.66 -4.63
C ALA A 305 17.56 14.02 -5.83
N LEU A 306 17.53 12.68 -5.88
CA LEU A 306 16.86 11.92 -6.92
C LEU A 306 15.36 12.24 -7.00
N ALA A 307 14.68 12.31 -5.86
CA ALA A 307 13.27 12.65 -5.79
C ALA A 307 12.99 14.09 -6.26
N ARG A 308 13.84 15.05 -5.90
CA ARG A 308 13.73 16.43 -6.37
C ARG A 308 13.87 16.54 -7.89
N ALA A 309 14.89 15.90 -8.46
CA ALA A 309 15.10 15.88 -9.91
C ALA A 309 13.88 15.27 -10.64
N ARG A 310 13.39 14.14 -10.12
CA ARG A 310 12.26 13.42 -10.71
C ARG A 310 10.95 14.21 -10.66
N ILE A 311 10.66 14.88 -9.56
CA ILE A 311 9.42 15.66 -9.38
C ILE A 311 9.53 17.02 -10.07
N GLY A 312 10.73 17.64 -10.08
CA GLY A 312 10.99 18.92 -10.75
C GLY A 312 10.92 18.87 -12.28
N GLY A 313 10.77 17.69 -12.88
CA GLY A 313 10.59 17.55 -14.33
C GLY A 313 11.88 17.63 -15.13
N GLU A 314 13.04 17.54 -14.51
CA GLU A 314 14.28 17.31 -15.24
C GLU A 314 14.21 15.92 -15.89
N LYS A 315 13.82 15.91 -17.15
CA LYS A 315 13.85 14.73 -18.00
C LYS A 315 15.33 14.37 -18.18
N GLY A 316 15.79 13.33 -17.47
CA GLY A 316 17.05 12.68 -17.75
C GLY A 316 16.96 11.81 -19.00
#